data_5401c8f547934439ef45f0d9b560ff29
#
_entry.id   5401c8f547934439ef45f0d9b560ff29
#
_cell.length_a   1.000
_cell.length_b   1.000
_cell.length_c   1.000
_cell.angle_alpha   90.00
_cell.angle_beta   90.00
_cell.angle_gamma   90.00
#
_symmetry.space_group_name_H-M   'P 1'
#
loop_
_entity.id
_entity.type
_entity.pdbx_description
1 polymer ?
#
loop_
_entity_poly.entity_id
_entity_poly.type
_entity_poly.pdbx_seq_one_letter_code
_entity_poly.pdbx_strand_id
1 'polypeptide(L)'
;MRVSALEVVGLRSVKKANLTFDDVTVLIGGNNAGKSTLLYALQLFFEAAPKLTQDDFHRRETENIEIIVTFDQLTPGEVQEFGTAVHQGKLTISRTLSLDKDNNLTYSVRARTYPPFNAIRAETNKTSMRTEFNALADATEGLERASSAEQVLERMRQWEQTNLDKLEFSYVRGFFGAPNVANGKLKKRQAFTSYRL
;
A
#
# COMPACT_ATOMS: atom_id res chain seq x y z
N MET A 1 -15.30 -0.33 -2.89
CA MET A 1 -14.12 -0.24 -3.80
C MET A 1 -13.95 -1.52 -4.62
N ARG A 2 -13.42 -1.44 -5.85
CA ARG A 2 -13.16 -2.53 -6.79
C ARG A 2 -11.70 -2.46 -7.25
N VAL A 3 -11.04 -3.61 -7.51
CA VAL A 3 -9.73 -3.64 -8.17
C VAL A 3 -9.90 -3.18 -9.61
N SER A 4 -9.19 -2.15 -10.03
CA SER A 4 -9.22 -1.61 -11.40
C SER A 4 -7.90 -1.78 -12.15
N ALA A 5 -6.79 -1.97 -11.46
CA ALA A 5 -5.51 -2.29 -12.10
C ALA A 5 -4.60 -3.09 -11.17
N LEU A 6 -3.71 -3.86 -11.80
CA LEU A 6 -2.66 -4.65 -11.16
C LEU A 6 -1.35 -4.43 -11.92
N GLU A 7 -0.29 -4.06 -11.21
CA GLU A 7 1.07 -4.12 -11.70
C GLU A 7 1.84 -5.14 -10.87
N VAL A 8 2.62 -5.99 -11.53
CA VAL A 8 3.42 -7.04 -10.89
C VAL A 8 4.84 -6.94 -11.40
N VAL A 9 5.80 -6.96 -10.49
CA VAL A 9 7.23 -6.96 -10.79
C VAL A 9 7.91 -8.09 -10.05
N GLY A 10 8.71 -8.87 -10.73
CA GLY A 10 9.62 -9.84 -10.13
C GLY A 10 8.98 -11.14 -9.64
N LEU A 11 7.77 -11.52 -10.12
CA LEU A 11 7.08 -12.73 -9.68
C LEU A 11 7.15 -13.86 -10.71
N ARG A 12 7.78 -14.96 -10.35
CA ARG A 12 7.88 -16.20 -11.17
C ARG A 12 8.34 -15.92 -12.61
N SER A 13 7.50 -16.24 -13.60
CA SER A 13 7.77 -15.98 -15.02
C SER A 13 7.60 -14.50 -15.40
N VAL A 14 7.01 -13.68 -14.54
CA VAL A 14 6.69 -12.28 -14.82
C VAL A 14 7.80 -11.37 -14.32
N LYS A 15 8.58 -10.80 -15.25
CA LYS A 15 9.54 -9.74 -14.91
C LYS A 15 8.81 -8.45 -14.56
N LYS A 16 7.90 -8.02 -15.42
CA LYS A 16 6.99 -6.88 -15.21
C LYS A 16 5.75 -7.07 -16.06
N ALA A 17 4.57 -6.87 -15.47
CA ALA A 17 3.29 -6.89 -16.19
C ALA A 17 2.32 -5.88 -15.59
N ASN A 18 1.48 -5.29 -16.45
CA ASN A 18 0.40 -4.41 -16.07
C ASN A 18 -0.91 -4.97 -16.64
N LEU A 19 -1.95 -4.96 -15.82
CA LEU A 19 -3.28 -5.42 -16.17
C LEU A 19 -4.31 -4.42 -15.67
N THR A 20 -5.27 -4.06 -16.50
CA THR A 20 -6.45 -3.29 -16.13
C THR A 20 -7.66 -4.22 -16.06
N PHE A 21 -8.54 -3.97 -15.09
CA PHE A 21 -9.74 -4.76 -14.87
C PHE A 21 -10.97 -3.92 -15.19
N ASP A 22 -11.88 -4.55 -15.93
CA ASP A 22 -13.26 -4.12 -16.10
C ASP A 22 -14.20 -5.03 -15.32
N ASP A 23 -15.52 -4.89 -15.53
CA ASP A 23 -16.54 -5.73 -14.89
C ASP A 23 -16.33 -7.21 -15.21
N VAL A 24 -15.84 -7.51 -16.41
CA VAL A 24 -15.39 -8.84 -16.85
C VAL A 24 -14.05 -8.70 -17.55
N THR A 25 -13.03 -9.40 -17.07
CA THR A 25 -11.70 -9.43 -17.67
C THR A 25 -11.31 -10.86 -17.97
N VAL A 26 -11.01 -11.16 -19.23
CA VAL A 26 -10.62 -12.48 -19.68
C VAL A 26 -9.13 -12.49 -20.05
N LEU A 27 -8.36 -13.36 -19.40
CA LEU A 27 -6.94 -13.56 -19.71
C LEU A 27 -6.76 -14.68 -20.72
N ILE A 28 -6.37 -14.36 -21.95
CA ILE A 28 -6.12 -15.31 -23.03
C ILE A 28 -4.61 -15.35 -23.33
N GLY A 29 -4.10 -16.54 -23.60
CA GLY A 29 -2.69 -16.72 -23.95
C GLY A 29 -2.26 -18.18 -23.81
N GLY A 30 -1.10 -18.51 -24.35
CA GLY A 30 -0.50 -19.86 -24.28
C GLY A 30 -0.23 -20.33 -22.84
N ASN A 31 0.04 -21.60 -22.69
CA ASN A 31 0.55 -22.14 -21.43
C ASN A 31 1.88 -21.45 -21.08
N ASN A 32 2.09 -21.18 -19.80
CA ASN A 32 3.23 -20.43 -19.27
C ASN A 32 3.31 -18.92 -19.63
N ALA A 33 2.27 -18.33 -20.24
CA ALA A 33 2.21 -16.89 -20.51
C ALA A 33 2.05 -16.00 -19.26
N GLY A 34 2.09 -16.57 -18.06
CA GLY A 34 2.01 -15.81 -16.80
C GLY A 34 0.58 -15.53 -16.31
N LYS A 35 -0.48 -16.05 -16.97
CA LYS A 35 -1.89 -15.81 -16.55
C LYS A 35 -2.15 -16.19 -15.08
N SER A 36 -1.79 -17.41 -14.71
CA SER A 36 -1.94 -17.90 -13.33
C SER A 36 -1.04 -17.13 -12.34
N THR A 37 0.11 -16.62 -12.80
CA THR A 37 1.01 -15.79 -11.99
C THR A 37 0.36 -14.45 -11.65
N LEU A 38 -0.39 -13.84 -12.56
CA LEU A 38 -1.11 -12.58 -12.29
C LEU A 38 -2.25 -12.78 -11.29
N LEU A 39 -2.99 -13.89 -11.37
CA LEU A 39 -4.01 -14.24 -10.37
C LEU A 39 -3.36 -14.56 -9.01
N TYR A 40 -2.25 -15.26 -9.01
CA TYR A 40 -1.48 -15.55 -7.81
C TYR A 40 -0.93 -14.25 -7.15
N ALA A 41 -0.54 -13.25 -7.95
CA ALA A 41 -0.13 -11.95 -7.43
C ALA A 41 -1.25 -11.28 -6.61
N LEU A 42 -2.50 -11.30 -7.10
CA LEU A 42 -3.64 -10.80 -6.34
C LEU A 42 -3.86 -11.59 -5.04
N GLN A 43 -3.72 -12.92 -5.08
CA GLN A 43 -3.79 -13.74 -3.88
C GLN A 43 -2.71 -13.33 -2.87
N LEU A 44 -1.46 -13.21 -3.30
CA LEU A 44 -0.34 -12.77 -2.46
C LEU A 44 -0.58 -11.37 -1.89
N PHE A 45 -1.17 -10.46 -2.69
CA PHE A 45 -1.46 -9.10 -2.22
C PHE A 45 -2.40 -9.08 -1.01
N PHE A 46 -3.39 -9.98 -0.97
CA PHE A 46 -4.38 -10.04 0.12
C PHE A 46 -4.06 -11.06 1.21
N GLU A 47 -3.08 -11.91 1.03
CA GLU A 47 -2.71 -12.91 2.03
C GLU A 47 -1.95 -12.27 3.19
N ALA A 48 -2.37 -12.54 4.44
CA ALA A 48 -1.76 -11.90 5.62
C ALA A 48 -0.30 -12.29 5.84
N ALA A 49 0.03 -13.57 5.60
CA ALA A 49 1.37 -14.13 5.81
C ALA A 49 1.70 -15.11 4.67
N PRO A 50 2.04 -14.61 3.48
CA PRO A 50 2.35 -15.47 2.35
C PRO A 50 3.61 -16.29 2.64
N LYS A 51 3.56 -17.57 2.30
CA LYS A 51 4.72 -18.45 2.33
C LYS A 51 5.42 -18.38 0.99
N LEU A 52 6.52 -17.66 0.95
CA LEU A 52 7.32 -17.49 -0.26
C LEU A 52 8.49 -18.47 -0.28
N THR A 53 8.87 -18.90 -1.46
CA THR A 53 10.06 -19.66 -1.75
C THR A 53 10.90 -18.93 -2.80
N GLN A 54 12.15 -19.33 -2.99
CA GLN A 54 13.01 -18.76 -4.03
C GLN A 54 12.39 -18.90 -5.43
N ASP A 55 11.55 -19.91 -5.66
CA ASP A 55 10.87 -20.15 -6.94
C ASP A 55 9.76 -19.11 -7.24
N ASP A 56 9.31 -18.36 -6.26
CA ASP A 56 8.37 -17.28 -6.47
C ASP A 56 9.04 -16.01 -7.02
N PHE A 57 10.37 -15.89 -6.89
CA PHE A 57 11.13 -14.74 -7.38
C PHE A 57 11.56 -14.95 -8.84
N HIS A 58 11.44 -13.90 -9.65
CA HIS A 58 11.74 -13.97 -11.07
C HIS A 58 13.18 -14.44 -11.31
N ARG A 59 13.34 -15.55 -12.02
CA ARG A 59 14.63 -16.22 -12.29
C ARG A 59 15.44 -16.58 -11.04
N ARG A 60 14.81 -16.55 -9.84
CA ARG A 60 15.48 -16.69 -8.53
C ARG A 60 16.56 -15.62 -8.26
N GLU A 61 16.54 -14.52 -9.01
CA GLU A 61 17.58 -13.46 -8.98
C GLU A 61 17.07 -12.16 -8.36
N THR A 62 15.74 -11.94 -8.38
CA THR A 62 15.16 -10.72 -7.79
C THR A 62 15.09 -10.85 -6.27
N GLU A 63 15.48 -9.77 -5.57
CA GLU A 63 15.41 -9.72 -4.10
C GLU A 63 13.99 -9.50 -3.58
N ASN A 64 13.18 -8.79 -4.38
CA ASN A 64 11.84 -8.38 -4.00
C ASN A 64 10.83 -8.64 -5.11
N ILE A 65 9.62 -8.99 -4.71
CA ILE A 65 8.43 -8.96 -5.54
C ILE A 65 7.64 -7.71 -5.18
N GLU A 66 7.26 -6.92 -6.17
CA GLU A 66 6.38 -5.77 -5.96
C GLU A 66 5.04 -6.01 -6.65
N ILE A 67 3.96 -5.82 -5.89
CA ILE A 67 2.59 -5.96 -6.36
C ILE A 67 1.86 -4.66 -6.06
N ILE A 68 1.45 -3.94 -7.11
CA ILE A 68 0.75 -2.68 -7.00
C ILE A 68 -0.69 -2.89 -7.45
N VAL A 69 -1.63 -2.58 -6.57
CA VAL A 69 -3.06 -2.70 -6.86
C VAL A 69 -3.70 -1.33 -6.78
N THR A 70 -4.43 -0.98 -7.83
CA THR A 70 -5.25 0.24 -7.87
C THR A 70 -6.72 -0.15 -7.72
N PHE A 71 -7.39 0.58 -6.86
CA PHE A 71 -8.82 0.44 -6.58
C PHE A 71 -9.57 1.64 -7.11
N ASP A 72 -10.77 1.40 -7.65
CA ASP A 72 -11.75 2.42 -8.01
C ASP A 72 -13.11 2.17 -7.32
N GLN A 73 -14.13 2.93 -7.68
CA GLN A 73 -15.49 2.81 -7.12
C GLN A 73 -15.50 2.85 -5.58
N LEU A 74 -14.72 3.76 -5.01
CA LEU A 74 -14.70 3.97 -3.57
C LEU A 74 -16.02 4.58 -3.11
N THR A 75 -16.56 4.07 -2.01
CA THR A 75 -17.71 4.69 -1.33
C THR A 75 -17.32 6.01 -0.65
N PRO A 76 -18.25 6.92 -0.36
CA PRO A 76 -17.95 8.16 0.36
C PRO A 76 -17.21 7.93 1.71
N GLY A 77 -17.60 6.87 2.45
CA GLY A 77 -16.93 6.50 3.70
C GLY A 77 -15.48 6.05 3.48
N GLU A 78 -15.20 5.32 2.39
CA GLU A 78 -13.84 4.92 2.02
C GLU A 78 -13.00 6.13 1.59
N VAL A 79 -13.57 7.05 0.83
CA VAL A 79 -12.90 8.31 0.48
C VAL A 79 -12.54 9.11 1.72
N GLN A 80 -13.44 9.21 2.68
CA GLN A 80 -13.17 9.90 3.95
C GLN A 80 -12.09 9.18 4.77
N GLU A 81 -12.13 7.84 4.84
CA GLU A 81 -11.17 7.05 5.61
C GLU A 81 -9.76 7.11 5.02
N PHE A 82 -9.64 7.03 3.69
CA PHE A 82 -8.35 7.02 3.00
C PHE A 82 -7.82 8.44 2.73
N GLY A 83 -8.65 9.47 2.78
CA GLY A 83 -8.27 10.87 2.73
C GLY A 83 -7.32 11.20 1.58
N THR A 84 -6.13 11.72 1.89
CA THR A 84 -5.11 12.14 0.90
C THR A 84 -4.53 11.02 0.05
N ALA A 85 -4.79 9.75 0.41
CA ALA A 85 -4.41 8.60 -0.41
C ALA A 85 -5.35 8.40 -1.61
N VAL A 86 -6.55 8.97 -1.57
CA VAL A 86 -7.47 8.93 -2.71
C VAL A 86 -7.15 10.06 -3.68
N HIS A 87 -6.80 9.69 -4.90
CA HIS A 87 -6.55 10.65 -5.98
C HIS A 87 -7.40 10.31 -7.20
N GLN A 88 -8.15 11.30 -7.70
CA GLN A 88 -9.06 11.14 -8.85
C GLN A 88 -10.01 9.92 -8.69
N GLY A 89 -10.53 9.71 -7.47
CA GLY A 89 -11.42 8.60 -7.16
C GLY A 89 -10.75 7.22 -7.11
N LYS A 90 -9.41 7.16 -7.10
CA LYS A 90 -8.62 5.92 -7.05
C LYS A 90 -7.74 5.87 -5.82
N LEU A 91 -7.54 4.64 -5.32
CA LEU A 91 -6.60 4.32 -4.24
C LEU A 91 -5.57 3.34 -4.78
N THR A 92 -4.27 3.67 -4.71
CA THR A 92 -3.20 2.79 -5.18
C THR A 92 -2.35 2.35 -4.00
N ILE A 93 -2.18 1.03 -3.87
CA ILE A 93 -1.45 0.39 -2.78
C ILE A 93 -0.40 -0.54 -3.38
N SER A 94 0.85 -0.41 -2.94
CA SER A 94 1.94 -1.34 -3.24
C SER A 94 2.16 -2.28 -2.07
N ARG A 95 2.47 -3.53 -2.38
CA ARG A 95 2.99 -4.51 -1.45
C ARG A 95 4.32 -5.03 -1.93
N THR A 96 5.34 -4.88 -1.10
CA THR A 96 6.66 -5.47 -1.33
C THR A 96 6.79 -6.75 -0.52
N LEU A 97 7.21 -7.83 -1.19
CA LEU A 97 7.43 -9.15 -0.60
C LEU A 97 8.89 -9.54 -0.80
N SER A 98 9.52 -10.07 0.24
CA SER A 98 10.89 -10.57 0.23
C SER A 98 10.99 -11.89 0.99
N LEU A 99 12.09 -12.63 0.85
CA LEU A 99 12.37 -13.82 1.66
C LEU A 99 12.77 -13.45 3.09
N ASP A 100 13.23 -12.22 3.29
CA ASP A 100 13.51 -11.70 4.62
C ASP A 100 12.20 -11.47 5.36
N LYS A 101 12.04 -12.17 6.49
CA LYS A 101 10.80 -12.14 7.29
C LYS A 101 10.48 -10.75 7.84
N ASP A 102 11.49 -9.94 8.07
CA ASP A 102 11.31 -8.59 8.63
C ASP A 102 10.77 -7.60 7.57
N ASN A 103 10.95 -7.90 6.28
CA ASN A 103 10.47 -7.08 5.17
C ASN A 103 9.21 -7.61 4.48
N ASN A 104 8.69 -8.76 4.89
CA ASN A 104 7.65 -9.51 4.15
C ASN A 104 6.23 -8.95 4.22
N LEU A 105 5.96 -7.87 4.94
CA LEU A 105 4.59 -7.41 5.19
C LEU A 105 4.40 -5.92 4.95
N THR A 106 5.22 -5.31 4.10
CA THR A 106 5.18 -3.86 3.95
C THR A 106 4.20 -3.44 2.87
N TYR A 107 3.06 -2.89 3.30
CA TYR A 107 2.19 -2.13 2.43
C TYR A 107 2.63 -0.67 2.41
N SER A 108 2.69 -0.10 1.20
CA SER A 108 2.87 1.33 0.97
C SER A 108 1.67 1.86 0.20
N VAL A 109 1.22 3.04 0.56
CA VAL A 109 0.10 3.69 -0.12
C VAL A 109 0.63 4.86 -0.92
N ARG A 110 0.22 4.96 -2.17
CA ARG A 110 0.50 6.15 -2.97
C ARG A 110 -0.42 7.27 -2.51
N ALA A 111 0.12 8.22 -1.76
CA ALA A 111 -0.63 9.33 -1.21
C ALA A 111 0.06 10.66 -1.51
N ARG A 112 -0.73 11.73 -1.53
CA ARG A 112 -0.17 13.08 -1.42
C ARG A 112 0.13 13.33 0.05
N THR A 113 1.38 13.46 0.39
CA THR A 113 1.85 13.64 1.76
C THR A 113 2.88 14.74 1.83
N TYR A 114 3.03 15.34 2.99
CA TYR A 114 4.15 16.23 3.26
C TYR A 114 5.42 15.38 3.43
N PRO A 115 6.45 15.55 2.57
CA PRO A 115 7.62 14.67 2.55
C PRO A 115 8.29 14.45 3.92
N PRO A 116 8.45 15.49 4.78
CA PRO A 116 9.03 15.31 6.11
C PRO A 116 8.25 14.36 7.03
N PHE A 117 6.93 14.15 6.79
CA PHE A 117 6.14 13.21 7.58
C PHE A 117 6.40 11.74 7.23
N ASN A 118 6.97 11.44 6.06
CA ASN A 118 7.09 10.07 5.58
C ASN A 118 8.03 9.22 6.46
N ALA A 119 9.15 9.78 6.90
CA ALA A 119 10.07 9.11 7.82
C ALA A 119 9.40 8.85 9.18
N ILE A 120 8.71 9.86 9.71
CA ILE A 120 8.01 9.76 11.01
C ILE A 120 6.88 8.70 10.97
N ARG A 121 6.14 8.58 9.85
CA ARG A 121 5.15 7.53 9.65
C ARG A 121 5.73 6.12 9.57
N ALA A 122 6.94 6.01 9.03
CA ALA A 122 7.64 4.73 8.93
C ALA A 122 8.24 4.28 10.26
N GLU A 123 8.36 5.19 11.24
CA GLU A 123 8.93 4.88 12.54
C GLU A 123 8.01 3.93 13.35
N THR A 124 8.57 2.85 13.86
CA THR A 124 7.86 1.82 14.62
C THR A 124 7.87 2.08 16.13
N ASN A 125 8.90 2.82 16.61
CA ASN A 125 9.01 3.19 18.02
C ASN A 125 8.15 4.44 18.30
N LYS A 126 7.12 4.27 19.11
CA LYS A 126 6.17 5.35 19.46
C LYS A 126 6.84 6.57 20.12
N THR A 127 7.89 6.36 20.89
CA THR A 127 8.62 7.44 21.56
C THR A 127 9.46 8.23 20.56
N SER A 128 10.18 7.55 19.68
CA SER A 128 10.96 8.16 18.59
C SER A 128 10.05 8.93 17.66
N MET A 129 8.95 8.31 17.21
CA MET A 129 7.91 8.95 16.36
C MET A 129 7.45 10.29 16.96
N ARG A 130 7.11 10.31 18.23
CA ARG A 130 6.65 11.54 18.92
C ARG A 130 7.77 12.57 19.03
N THR A 131 8.99 12.15 19.34
CA THR A 131 10.15 13.05 19.50
C THR A 131 10.49 13.72 18.19
N GLU A 132 10.59 12.97 17.11
CA GLU A 132 10.88 13.47 15.76
C GLU A 132 9.76 14.39 15.26
N PHE A 133 8.51 13.99 15.48
CA PHE A 133 7.35 14.81 15.12
C PHE A 133 7.39 16.15 15.84
N ASN A 134 7.61 16.17 17.16
CA ASN A 134 7.63 17.39 17.94
C ASN A 134 8.79 18.31 17.57
N ALA A 135 9.95 17.75 17.21
CA ALA A 135 11.06 18.54 16.67
C ALA A 135 10.71 19.20 15.33
N LEU A 136 10.00 18.46 14.46
CA LEU A 136 9.50 19.02 13.20
C LEU A 136 8.40 20.06 13.44
N ALA A 137 7.51 19.84 14.42
CA ALA A 137 6.44 20.78 14.77
C ALA A 137 6.99 22.14 15.25
N ASP A 138 8.06 22.12 16.02
CA ASP A 138 8.72 23.35 16.48
C ASP A 138 9.32 24.19 15.32
N ALA A 139 9.61 23.55 14.19
CA ALA A 139 10.18 24.16 12.99
C ALA A 139 9.15 24.44 11.88
N THR A 140 7.90 24.00 12.05
CA THR A 140 6.87 24.06 10.99
C THR A 140 5.68 24.91 11.44
N GLU A 141 5.44 26.01 10.74
CA GLU A 141 4.31 26.91 11.03
C GLU A 141 2.96 26.17 10.92
N GLY A 142 2.11 26.35 11.92
CA GLY A 142 0.78 25.76 11.98
C GLY A 142 0.75 24.26 12.34
N LEU A 143 1.90 23.65 12.67
CA LEU A 143 1.96 22.28 13.14
C LEU A 143 2.07 22.23 14.66
N GLU A 144 1.05 21.71 15.33
CA GLU A 144 1.01 21.63 16.78
C GLU A 144 1.70 20.35 17.30
N ARG A 145 2.36 20.45 18.45
CA ARG A 145 3.00 19.30 19.13
C ARG A 145 1.96 18.24 19.53
N ALA A 146 2.42 17.00 19.62
CA ALA A 146 1.62 15.85 20.02
C ALA A 146 2.12 15.24 21.32
N SER A 147 1.21 14.74 22.16
CA SER A 147 1.50 14.07 23.42
C SER A 147 1.55 12.54 23.30
N SER A 148 0.98 11.95 22.24
CA SER A 148 0.96 10.51 21.97
C SER A 148 1.23 10.22 20.48
N ALA A 149 1.58 8.97 20.16
CA ALA A 149 1.77 8.52 18.77
C ALA A 149 0.46 8.59 17.95
N GLU A 150 -0.67 8.36 18.60
CA GLU A 150 -1.99 8.47 17.96
C GLU A 150 -2.28 9.94 17.59
N GLN A 151 -1.94 10.88 18.48
CA GLN A 151 -2.03 12.31 18.17
C GLN A 151 -1.07 12.76 17.07
N VAL A 152 0.12 12.18 16.99
CA VAL A 152 1.05 12.45 15.89
C VAL A 152 0.39 12.18 14.53
N LEU A 153 -0.19 11.01 14.36
CA LEU A 153 -0.86 10.63 13.10
C LEU A 153 -2.06 11.54 12.79
N GLU A 154 -2.81 11.92 13.80
CA GLU A 154 -3.96 12.81 13.64
C GLU A 154 -3.53 14.25 13.27
N ARG A 155 -2.48 14.80 13.95
CA ARG A 155 -1.95 16.14 13.65
C ARG A 155 -1.36 16.20 12.24
N MET A 156 -0.62 15.17 11.80
CA MET A 156 -0.14 15.06 10.42
C MET A 156 -1.29 15.12 9.42
N ARG A 157 -2.37 14.34 9.66
CA ARG A 157 -3.52 14.29 8.77
C ARG A 157 -4.22 15.66 8.70
N GLN A 158 -4.47 16.29 9.83
CA GLN A 158 -5.11 17.61 9.89
C GLN A 158 -4.29 18.68 9.17
N TRP A 159 -2.97 18.69 9.40
CA TRP A 159 -2.08 19.65 8.77
C TRP A 159 -2.01 19.45 7.23
N GLU A 160 -1.96 18.22 6.77
CA GLU A 160 -1.96 17.90 5.34
C GLU A 160 -3.27 18.31 4.64
N GLN A 161 -4.41 18.22 5.32
CA GLN A 161 -5.70 18.65 4.78
C GLN A 161 -5.77 20.16 4.55
N THR A 162 -5.04 20.94 5.31
CA THR A 162 -5.01 22.41 5.21
C THR A 162 -3.86 22.96 4.38
N ASN A 163 -2.84 22.13 4.04
CA ASN A 163 -1.64 22.56 3.33
C ASN A 163 -1.43 21.74 2.04
N LEU A 164 -2.46 21.65 1.19
CA LEU A 164 -2.45 20.82 -0.01
C LEU A 164 -1.37 21.20 -1.02
N ASP A 165 -0.93 22.45 -1.05
CA ASP A 165 0.11 22.98 -1.92
C ASP A 165 1.51 22.44 -1.58
N LYS A 166 1.72 22.01 -0.32
CA LYS A 166 3.00 21.46 0.17
C LYS A 166 3.09 19.94 0.04
N LEU A 167 2.06 19.28 -0.51
CA LEU A 167 2.01 17.83 -0.60
C LEU A 167 2.58 17.32 -1.92
N GLU A 168 3.38 16.26 -1.81
CA GLU A 168 3.94 15.53 -2.95
C GLU A 168 3.42 14.10 -2.99
N PHE A 169 3.37 13.50 -4.20
CA PHE A 169 3.04 12.09 -4.35
C PHE A 169 4.23 11.21 -3.95
N SER A 170 3.99 10.31 -3.01
CA SER A 170 4.97 9.31 -2.60
C SER A 170 4.29 7.99 -2.21
N TYR A 171 5.08 6.91 -2.19
CA TYR A 171 4.66 5.66 -1.57
C TYR A 171 5.03 5.70 -0.08
N VAL A 172 4.01 5.73 0.78
CA VAL A 172 4.16 5.91 2.22
C VAL A 172 3.91 4.60 2.94
N ARG A 173 4.92 4.14 3.66
CA ARG A 173 4.81 3.00 4.59
C ARG A 173 4.08 3.47 5.86
N GLY A 174 3.38 2.52 6.51
CA GLY A 174 2.71 2.82 7.78
C GLY A 174 1.48 3.73 7.67
N PHE A 175 1.03 4.10 6.47
CA PHE A 175 -0.13 4.96 6.26
C PHE A 175 -1.40 4.44 6.95
N PHE A 176 -1.59 3.12 6.99
CA PHE A 176 -2.72 2.46 7.66
C PHE A 176 -2.38 1.94 9.06
N GLY A 177 -1.22 2.26 9.60
CA GLY A 177 -0.72 1.67 10.83
C GLY A 177 -0.02 0.32 10.60
N ALA A 178 -0.07 -0.58 11.60
CA ALA A 178 0.61 -1.86 11.50
C ALA A 178 0.12 -2.71 10.30
N PRO A 179 0.97 -3.57 9.70
CA PRO A 179 0.65 -4.35 8.50
C PRO A 179 -0.61 -5.22 8.61
N ASN A 180 -0.87 -5.79 9.80
CA ASN A 180 -2.08 -6.57 10.08
C ASN A 180 -3.36 -5.71 10.05
N VAL A 181 -3.29 -4.44 10.43
CA VAL A 181 -4.41 -3.49 10.37
C VAL A 181 -4.73 -3.15 8.91
N ALA A 182 -3.70 -2.87 8.10
CA ALA A 182 -3.85 -2.64 6.67
C ALA A 182 -4.53 -3.84 5.99
N ASN A 183 -4.06 -5.05 6.27
CA ASN A 183 -4.63 -6.29 5.74
C ASN A 183 -6.10 -6.48 6.16
N GLY A 184 -6.43 -6.22 7.43
CA GLY A 184 -7.80 -6.32 7.94
C GLY A 184 -8.75 -5.31 7.27
N LYS A 185 -8.28 -4.07 7.04
CA LYS A 185 -9.04 -3.02 6.34
C LYS A 185 -9.29 -3.37 4.88
N LEU A 186 -8.31 -3.94 4.19
CA LEU A 186 -8.42 -4.33 2.79
C LEU A 186 -9.27 -5.60 2.60
N LYS A 187 -9.08 -6.64 3.43
CA LYS A 187 -9.83 -7.90 3.34
C LYS A 187 -11.31 -7.77 3.66
N LYS A 188 -11.69 -6.99 4.67
CA LYS A 188 -13.10 -6.84 5.07
C LYS A 188 -13.99 -6.23 3.99
N ARG A 189 -13.39 -5.58 2.98
CA ARG A 189 -14.11 -4.83 1.94
C ARG A 189 -14.15 -5.52 0.60
N GLN A 190 -13.41 -6.62 0.45
CA GLN A 190 -13.43 -7.43 -0.75
C GLN A 190 -14.04 -8.78 -0.44
N ALA A 191 -15.32 -8.96 -0.82
CA ALA A 191 -15.84 -10.27 -1.09
C ALA A 191 -15.11 -10.81 -2.34
N PHE A 192 -13.85 -11.22 -2.20
CA PHE A 192 -13.20 -12.06 -3.18
C PHE A 192 -13.92 -13.40 -3.14
N THR A 193 -14.85 -13.57 -4.03
CA THR A 193 -15.33 -14.90 -4.38
C THR A 193 -14.12 -15.58 -4.99
N SER A 194 -13.49 -16.49 -4.23
CA SER A 194 -12.44 -17.34 -4.76
C SER A 194 -13.08 -18.21 -5.83
N TYR A 195 -12.91 -17.82 -7.08
CA TYR A 195 -13.13 -18.75 -8.17
C TYR A 195 -12.01 -19.77 -8.08
N ARG A 196 -12.33 -20.96 -7.56
CA ARG A 196 -11.53 -22.15 -7.80
C ARG A 196 -11.71 -22.48 -9.28
N LEU A 197 -10.62 -22.34 -10.03
CA LEU A 197 -10.48 -22.99 -11.33
C LEU A 197 -10.31 -24.48 -11.13
#